data_a0c4b1be9e9cab45a7905064d1d202a7
#
_entry.id   a0c4b1be9e9cab45a7905064d1d202a7
#
_cell.length_a   1.000
_cell.length_b   1.000
_cell.length_c   1.000
_cell.angle_alpha   90.00
_cell.angle_beta   90.00
_cell.angle_gamma   90.00
#
_symmetry.space_group_name_H-M   'P 1'
#
loop_
_entity.id
_entity.type
_entity.pdbx_description
1 polymer ?
#
loop_
_entity_poly.entity_id
_entity_poly.type
_entity_poly.pdbx_seq_one_letter_code
_entity_poly.pdbx_strand_id
1 'polypeptide(L)'
;MRQPVVPQPPKIGVDIPWVVSWSEEAPAGAGPCPTVDGQVAALQAWKPGAGKPLPARNHLRRQRDSVRAMLCPMCGEPTPDNDRWSRTGRFVAAGVLRARGLGQALPEDLDDDRVVLDCGSIAPLHFRCTPAFERALPPSLLADPDLKGFPPSWVVVPLYVQARQPITGKTVAAVSFLQLVGITNDRDPDWRSRLPQG
;
A
#
# COMPACT_ATOMS: atom_id res chain seq x y z
N MET A 1 3.05 35.40 -33.43
CA MET A 1 2.81 33.94 -33.40
C MET A 1 3.30 33.39 -32.06
N ARG A 2 2.42 32.82 -31.22
CA ARG A 2 2.86 32.18 -30.00
C ARG A 2 3.35 30.76 -30.38
N GLN A 3 4.60 30.43 -30.03
CA GLN A 3 5.11 29.05 -30.20
C GLN A 3 4.23 28.07 -29.40
N PRO A 4 3.88 26.92 -29.97
CA PRO A 4 3.14 25.90 -29.25
C PRO A 4 3.99 25.41 -28.06
N VAL A 5 3.44 25.51 -26.86
CA VAL A 5 4.06 24.94 -25.64
C VAL A 5 3.99 23.43 -25.80
N VAL A 6 5.15 22.79 -26.02
CA VAL A 6 5.26 21.33 -26.01
C VAL A 6 5.07 20.87 -24.56
N PRO A 7 4.04 20.05 -24.26
CA PRO A 7 3.85 19.52 -22.92
C PRO A 7 5.08 18.72 -22.49
N GLN A 8 5.65 19.03 -21.34
CA GLN A 8 6.71 18.21 -20.77
C GLN A 8 6.16 16.85 -20.35
N PRO A 9 6.92 15.77 -20.53
CA PRO A 9 6.50 14.43 -20.06
C PRO A 9 6.31 14.45 -18.54
N PRO A 10 5.28 13.76 -18.02
CA PRO A 10 5.00 13.74 -16.61
C PRO A 10 6.15 13.09 -15.82
N LYS A 11 6.50 13.68 -14.68
CA LYS A 11 7.63 13.25 -13.84
C LYS A 11 7.14 12.27 -12.77
N ILE A 12 7.84 11.13 -12.65
CA ILE A 12 7.64 10.16 -11.57
C ILE A 12 8.00 10.82 -10.24
N GLY A 13 7.16 10.63 -9.22
CA GLY A 13 7.34 11.22 -7.90
C GLY A 13 6.84 12.66 -7.76
N VAL A 14 6.37 13.28 -8.83
CA VAL A 14 5.83 14.65 -8.86
C VAL A 14 4.42 14.67 -9.45
N ASP A 15 4.28 14.22 -10.69
CA ASP A 15 3.00 14.17 -11.42
C ASP A 15 2.37 12.79 -11.36
N ILE A 16 3.21 11.74 -11.28
CA ILE A 16 2.80 10.34 -11.20
C ILE A 16 3.37 9.75 -9.93
N PRO A 17 2.54 9.09 -9.09
CA PRO A 17 3.02 8.45 -7.87
C PRO A 17 4.14 7.45 -8.18
N TRP A 18 5.21 7.51 -7.38
CA TRP A 18 6.36 6.61 -7.50
C TRP A 18 5.97 5.13 -7.43
N VAL A 19 4.96 4.80 -6.62
CA VAL A 19 4.50 3.43 -6.41
C VAL A 19 3.76 2.83 -7.60
N VAL A 20 3.26 3.64 -8.54
CA VAL A 20 2.40 3.23 -9.66
C VAL A 20 3.16 2.36 -10.67
N SER A 21 2.53 1.28 -11.14
CA SER A 21 3.04 0.44 -12.23
C SER A 21 2.96 1.14 -13.59
N TRP A 22 3.80 0.68 -14.51
CA TRP A 22 3.81 1.08 -15.92
C TRP A 22 3.42 -0.09 -16.82
N SER A 23 2.88 0.17 -18.00
CA SER A 23 2.33 -0.86 -18.88
C SER A 23 3.37 -1.89 -19.36
N GLU A 24 4.66 -1.52 -19.39
CA GLU A 24 5.75 -2.43 -19.75
C GLU A 24 6.35 -3.20 -18.56
N GLU A 25 5.87 -2.96 -17.35
CA GLU A 25 6.25 -3.70 -16.14
C GLU A 25 5.43 -4.98 -16.01
N ALA A 26 5.69 -5.94 -16.88
CA ALA A 26 4.98 -7.23 -16.91
C ALA A 26 5.27 -8.09 -15.66
N PRO A 27 4.34 -8.98 -15.26
CA PRO A 27 4.61 -10.00 -14.25
C PRO A 27 5.82 -10.86 -14.65
N ALA A 28 6.70 -11.15 -13.68
CA ALA A 28 7.95 -11.89 -13.86
C ALA A 28 8.01 -13.20 -13.04
N GLY A 29 6.84 -13.72 -12.64
CA GLY A 29 6.74 -14.96 -11.87
C GLY A 29 6.91 -14.77 -10.37
N ALA A 30 7.53 -15.74 -9.70
CA ALA A 30 7.79 -15.71 -8.25
C ALA A 30 9.24 -16.10 -7.93
N GLY A 31 9.82 -15.48 -6.91
CA GLY A 31 11.17 -15.74 -6.45
C GLY A 31 11.48 -15.12 -5.09
N PRO A 32 12.68 -15.39 -4.52
CA PRO A 32 13.11 -14.77 -3.28
C PRO A 32 13.12 -13.24 -3.37
N CYS A 33 12.70 -12.57 -2.29
CA CYS A 33 12.64 -11.12 -2.26
C CYS A 33 13.12 -10.58 -0.89
N PRO A 34 14.14 -9.72 -0.86
CA PRO A 34 14.67 -9.16 0.39
C PRO A 34 13.66 -8.37 1.21
N THR A 35 12.71 -7.68 0.54
CA THR A 35 11.70 -6.85 1.21
C THR A 35 10.64 -7.63 1.99
N VAL A 36 10.65 -8.94 1.89
CA VAL A 36 9.79 -9.85 2.65
C VAL A 36 10.60 -10.92 3.38
N ASP A 37 11.73 -10.53 3.92
CA ASP A 37 12.63 -11.36 4.74
C ASP A 37 13.04 -12.67 4.03
N GLY A 38 13.30 -12.60 2.72
CA GLY A 38 13.70 -13.72 1.89
C GLY A 38 12.57 -14.68 1.48
N GLN A 39 11.33 -14.41 1.90
CA GLN A 39 10.18 -15.20 1.45
C GLN A 39 9.99 -15.09 -0.06
N VAL A 40 9.28 -16.09 -0.62
CA VAL A 40 8.90 -16.06 -2.03
C VAL A 40 7.90 -14.94 -2.26
N ALA A 41 8.20 -14.05 -3.19
CA ALA A 41 7.32 -12.96 -3.58
C ALA A 41 6.98 -13.02 -5.07
N ALA A 42 5.81 -12.51 -5.43
CA ALA A 42 5.46 -12.24 -6.81
C ALA A 42 6.36 -11.13 -7.35
N LEU A 43 6.93 -11.36 -8.52
CA LEU A 43 7.89 -10.47 -9.18
C LEU A 43 7.24 -9.73 -10.34
N GLN A 44 7.77 -8.57 -10.63
CA GLN A 44 7.36 -7.72 -11.74
C GLN A 44 8.60 -7.06 -12.35
N ALA A 45 8.62 -6.90 -13.66
CA ALA A 45 9.72 -6.25 -14.35
C ALA A 45 9.90 -4.82 -13.85
N TRP A 46 11.15 -4.39 -13.70
CA TRP A 46 11.48 -3.04 -13.24
C TRP A 46 11.77 -2.14 -14.44
N LYS A 47 10.76 -1.40 -14.88
CA LYS A 47 10.84 -0.48 -16.03
C LYS A 47 10.07 0.82 -15.77
N PRO A 48 10.42 1.59 -14.73
CA PRO A 48 9.70 2.82 -14.40
C PRO A 48 9.78 3.82 -15.56
N GLY A 49 8.63 4.40 -15.92
CA GLY A 49 8.54 5.33 -17.06
C GLY A 49 8.37 4.66 -18.42
N ALA A 50 8.45 3.34 -18.53
CA ALA A 50 8.25 2.65 -19.80
C ALA A 50 6.78 2.36 -20.10
N GLY A 51 6.28 2.89 -21.20
CA GLY A 51 4.88 2.80 -21.61
C GLY A 51 3.99 3.83 -20.92
N LYS A 52 2.77 3.42 -20.54
CA LYS A 52 1.77 4.28 -19.89
C LYS A 52 1.70 3.99 -18.40
N PRO A 53 1.53 5.01 -17.52
CA PRO A 53 1.27 4.76 -16.10
C PRO A 53 -0.10 4.08 -15.92
N LEU A 54 -0.19 3.22 -14.91
CA LEU A 54 -1.40 2.48 -14.55
C LEU A 54 -1.90 2.92 -13.16
N PRO A 55 -2.61 4.04 -13.02
CA PRO A 55 -2.90 4.69 -11.73
C PRO A 55 -3.62 3.79 -10.71
N ALA A 56 -4.39 2.79 -11.18
CA ALA A 56 -5.08 1.83 -10.32
C ALA A 56 -4.22 0.63 -9.90
N ARG A 57 -2.93 0.60 -10.28
CA ARG A 57 -2.04 -0.53 -10.02
C ARG A 57 -0.74 -0.07 -9.40
N ASN A 58 -0.45 -0.56 -8.21
CA ASN A 58 0.87 -0.42 -7.61
C ASN A 58 1.84 -1.45 -8.20
N HIS A 59 3.09 -1.05 -8.41
CA HIS A 59 4.18 -1.96 -8.75
C HIS A 59 4.50 -2.83 -7.53
N LEU A 60 4.57 -4.14 -7.71
CA LEU A 60 4.72 -5.12 -6.63
C LEU A 60 5.89 -4.80 -5.69
N ARG A 61 7.08 -4.56 -6.25
CA ARG A 61 8.27 -4.27 -5.45
C ARG A 61 8.19 -2.89 -4.82
N ARG A 62 7.85 -1.83 -5.58
CA ARG A 62 7.78 -0.46 -5.02
C ARG A 62 6.75 -0.35 -3.89
N GLN A 63 5.64 -1.08 -3.98
CA GLN A 63 4.67 -1.13 -2.91
C GLN A 63 5.26 -1.78 -1.65
N ARG A 64 5.95 -2.93 -1.79
CA ARG A 64 6.58 -3.59 -0.64
C ARG A 64 7.68 -2.72 -0.03
N ASP A 65 8.53 -2.11 -0.85
CA ASP A 65 9.57 -1.18 -0.40
C ASP A 65 8.95 0.02 0.34
N SER A 66 7.84 0.57 -0.20
CA SER A 66 7.09 1.69 0.40
C SER A 66 6.59 1.34 1.80
N VAL A 67 5.94 0.20 1.97
CA VAL A 67 5.42 -0.24 3.28
C VAL A 67 6.55 -0.61 4.24
N ARG A 68 7.55 -1.36 3.78
CA ARG A 68 8.61 -1.88 4.65
C ARG A 68 9.52 -0.78 5.18
N ALA A 69 9.85 0.20 4.36
CA ALA A 69 10.76 1.29 4.68
C ALA A 69 10.05 2.64 4.91
N MET A 70 8.72 2.65 5.04
CA MET A 70 7.91 3.87 5.20
C MET A 70 8.26 4.94 4.17
N LEU A 71 8.34 4.53 2.88
CA LEU A 71 8.56 5.46 1.79
C LEU A 71 7.23 6.04 1.31
N CYS A 72 7.18 7.34 1.11
CA CYS A 72 6.02 8.03 0.56
C CYS A 72 5.64 7.46 -0.81
N PRO A 73 4.43 6.92 -1.01
CA PRO A 73 4.03 6.33 -2.29
C PRO A 73 3.97 7.35 -3.44
N MET A 74 3.91 8.66 -3.12
CA MET A 74 3.97 9.73 -4.13
C MET A 74 5.39 9.98 -4.62
N CYS A 75 6.33 10.34 -3.73
CA CYS A 75 7.67 10.78 -4.12
C CYS A 75 8.77 9.72 -3.96
N GLY A 76 8.51 8.61 -3.25
CA GLY A 76 9.50 7.55 -3.00
C GLY A 76 10.48 7.83 -1.85
N GLU A 77 10.41 9.02 -1.23
CA GLU A 77 11.29 9.39 -0.13
C GLU A 77 10.76 8.90 1.23
N PRO A 78 11.65 8.64 2.21
CA PRO A 78 11.23 8.24 3.55
C PRO A 78 10.32 9.26 4.22
N THR A 79 9.25 8.80 4.88
CA THR A 79 8.35 9.63 5.68
C THR A 79 8.83 9.64 7.12
N PRO A 80 9.21 10.80 7.69
CA PRO A 80 9.57 10.90 9.11
C PRO A 80 8.34 10.72 10.00
N ASP A 81 8.53 10.33 11.26
CA ASP A 81 7.44 9.97 12.18
C ASP A 81 6.42 11.11 12.39
N ASN A 82 6.87 12.35 12.32
CA ASN A 82 6.03 13.54 12.49
C ASN A 82 5.36 14.02 11.19
N ASP A 83 5.61 13.35 10.04
CA ASP A 83 4.99 13.68 8.75
C ASP A 83 4.54 12.42 8.01
N ARG A 84 3.73 11.59 8.71
CA ARG A 84 3.09 10.37 8.18
C ARG A 84 1.59 10.53 8.14
N TRP A 85 1.03 10.57 6.95
CA TRP A 85 -0.40 10.79 6.74
C TRP A 85 -1.01 9.71 5.85
N SER A 86 -2.14 9.16 6.27
CA SER A 86 -2.90 8.21 5.47
C SER A 86 -4.11 8.90 4.84
N ARG A 87 -4.21 8.77 3.51
CA ARG A 87 -5.33 9.31 2.74
C ARG A 87 -6.40 8.25 2.44
N THR A 88 -6.01 7.00 2.41
CA THR A 88 -6.89 5.86 2.08
C THR A 88 -7.22 4.99 3.28
N GLY A 89 -6.57 5.23 4.42
CA GLY A 89 -6.75 4.45 5.64
C GLY A 89 -8.14 4.62 6.26
N ARG A 90 -8.63 3.56 6.90
CA ARG A 90 -9.90 3.55 7.63
C ARG A 90 -9.68 3.07 9.04
N PHE A 91 -10.30 3.75 10.00
CA PHE A 91 -10.34 3.26 11.37
C PHE A 91 -11.32 2.09 11.46
N VAL A 92 -10.86 0.98 11.99
CA VAL A 92 -11.64 -0.25 12.24
C VAL A 92 -11.20 -0.86 13.56
N ALA A 93 -12.06 -1.65 14.19
CA ALA A 93 -11.64 -2.43 15.35
C ALA A 93 -10.77 -3.63 14.96
N ALA A 94 -9.80 -4.02 15.77
CA ALA A 94 -8.89 -5.14 15.51
C ALA A 94 -9.64 -6.45 15.25
N GLY A 95 -10.73 -6.70 15.97
CA GLY A 95 -11.59 -7.86 15.77
C GLY A 95 -12.18 -7.95 14.35
N VAL A 96 -12.43 -6.80 13.68
CA VAL A 96 -12.89 -6.78 12.28
C VAL A 96 -11.80 -7.32 11.35
N LEU A 97 -10.52 -6.97 11.57
CA LEU A 97 -9.41 -7.50 10.78
C LEU A 97 -9.19 -8.99 11.03
N ARG A 98 -9.30 -9.45 12.30
CA ARG A 98 -9.22 -10.88 12.64
C ARG A 98 -10.32 -11.69 11.94
N ALA A 99 -11.55 -11.22 11.96
CA ALA A 99 -12.68 -11.86 11.28
C ALA A 99 -12.48 -11.94 9.73
N ARG A 100 -11.68 -11.04 9.16
CA ARG A 100 -11.30 -11.07 7.72
C ARG A 100 -10.07 -11.94 7.43
N GLY A 101 -9.51 -12.64 8.43
CA GLY A 101 -8.31 -13.45 8.27
C GLY A 101 -7.00 -12.66 8.22
N LEU A 102 -7.02 -11.37 8.58
CA LEU A 102 -5.85 -10.49 8.58
C LEU A 102 -5.21 -10.36 9.98
N GLY A 103 -5.70 -11.13 10.95
CA GLY A 103 -5.28 -11.04 12.35
C GLY A 103 -3.89 -11.60 12.66
N GLN A 104 -3.28 -12.40 11.75
CA GLN A 104 -2.02 -13.12 12.02
C GLN A 104 -0.85 -12.21 12.41
N ALA A 105 -0.83 -10.96 11.92
CA ALA A 105 0.24 -10.01 12.22
C ALA A 105 -0.14 -9.03 13.35
N LEU A 106 -1.38 -9.03 13.81
CA LEU A 106 -1.77 -8.23 14.96
C LEU A 106 -1.20 -8.86 16.24
N PRO A 107 -0.73 -8.05 17.20
CA PRO A 107 -0.31 -8.56 18.51
C PRO A 107 -1.41 -9.42 19.15
N GLU A 108 -1.00 -10.53 19.79
CA GLU A 108 -1.96 -11.45 20.42
C GLU A 108 -2.71 -10.81 21.59
N ASP A 109 -2.03 -9.90 22.30
CA ASP A 109 -2.55 -9.14 23.42
C ASP A 109 -3.38 -7.91 23.00
N LEU A 110 -3.54 -7.64 21.71
CA LEU A 110 -4.36 -6.53 21.22
C LEU A 110 -5.83 -6.92 21.31
N ASP A 111 -6.59 -6.20 22.15
CA ASP A 111 -8.03 -6.40 22.33
C ASP A 111 -8.79 -6.22 21.00
N ASP A 112 -9.89 -6.96 20.84
CA ASP A 112 -10.72 -6.91 19.62
C ASP A 112 -11.42 -5.56 19.41
N ASP A 113 -11.68 -4.80 20.49
CA ASP A 113 -12.25 -3.45 20.45
C ASP A 113 -11.20 -2.35 20.22
N ARG A 114 -9.90 -2.70 20.17
CA ARG A 114 -8.86 -1.72 19.88
C ARG A 114 -9.02 -1.18 18.48
N VAL A 115 -9.03 0.15 18.35
CA VAL A 115 -9.06 0.81 17.05
C VAL A 115 -7.71 0.69 16.36
N VAL A 116 -7.72 0.32 15.10
CA VAL A 116 -6.54 0.28 14.23
C VAL A 116 -6.81 1.06 12.96
N LEU A 117 -5.76 1.62 12.36
CA LEU A 117 -5.84 2.31 11.07
C LEU A 117 -5.44 1.32 9.96
N ASP A 118 -6.43 0.73 9.31
CA ASP A 118 -6.22 -0.13 8.13
C ASP A 118 -5.91 0.74 6.91
N CYS A 119 -4.64 0.80 6.52
CA CYS A 119 -4.18 1.54 5.35
C CYS A 119 -4.20 0.71 4.06
N GLY A 120 -4.62 -0.55 4.13
CA GLY A 120 -4.52 -1.45 2.99
C GLY A 120 -3.08 -1.56 2.49
N SER A 121 -2.88 -1.53 1.18
CA SER A 121 -1.56 -1.63 0.55
C SER A 121 -0.94 -0.26 0.18
N ILE A 122 -1.32 0.80 0.87
CA ILE A 122 -0.79 2.16 0.63
C ILE A 122 -0.10 2.67 1.89
N ALA A 123 1.21 2.91 1.79
CA ALA A 123 2.02 3.47 2.86
C ALA A 123 1.66 4.95 3.15
N PRO A 124 2.06 5.51 4.30
CA PRO A 124 1.85 6.91 4.61
C PRO A 124 2.51 7.86 3.62
N LEU A 125 1.91 9.03 3.46
CA LEU A 125 2.37 10.14 2.62
C LEU A 125 3.00 11.23 3.48
N HIS A 126 3.90 12.01 2.89
CA HIS A 126 4.16 13.36 3.41
C HIS A 126 2.91 14.21 3.25
N PHE A 127 2.65 15.11 4.19
CA PHE A 127 1.54 16.06 4.09
C PHE A 127 1.55 16.82 2.75
N ARG A 128 2.71 17.34 2.37
CA ARG A 128 2.92 18.06 1.10
C ARG A 128 2.63 17.25 -0.16
N CYS A 129 2.73 15.92 -0.09
CA CYS A 129 2.50 15.04 -1.23
C CYS A 129 1.02 14.67 -1.43
N THR A 130 0.18 14.89 -0.41
CA THR A 130 -1.23 14.48 -0.41
C THR A 130 -2.02 15.04 -1.60
N PRO A 131 -1.96 16.36 -1.94
CA PRO A 131 -2.77 16.88 -3.04
C PRO A 131 -2.38 16.32 -4.42
N ALA A 132 -1.10 16.02 -4.62
CA ALA A 132 -0.64 15.40 -5.87
C ALA A 132 -1.08 13.93 -5.96
N PHE A 133 -0.99 13.21 -4.84
CA PHE A 133 -1.41 11.82 -4.75
C PHE A 133 -2.93 11.66 -4.97
N GLU A 134 -3.75 12.51 -4.37
CA GLU A 134 -5.21 12.52 -4.55
C GLU A 134 -5.61 12.70 -6.00
N ARG A 135 -4.98 13.62 -6.72
CA ARG A 135 -5.24 13.83 -8.15
C ARG A 135 -4.91 12.61 -9.02
N ALA A 136 -3.98 11.78 -8.56
CA ALA A 136 -3.55 10.59 -9.28
C ALA A 136 -4.37 9.33 -8.95
N LEU A 137 -5.16 9.36 -7.86
CA LEU A 137 -5.97 8.21 -7.44
C LEU A 137 -7.35 8.18 -8.10
N PRO A 138 -7.90 6.97 -8.34
CA PRO A 138 -9.30 6.83 -8.67
C PRO A 138 -10.20 7.39 -7.55
N PRO A 139 -11.29 8.11 -7.88
CA PRO A 139 -12.21 8.67 -6.86
C PRO A 139 -12.74 7.63 -5.87
N SER A 140 -12.90 6.38 -6.29
CA SER A 140 -13.38 5.27 -5.43
C SER A 140 -12.46 4.98 -4.24
N LEU A 141 -11.18 5.33 -4.32
CA LEU A 141 -10.23 5.19 -3.22
C LEU A 141 -10.24 6.38 -2.26
N LEU A 142 -10.93 7.45 -2.61
CA LEU A 142 -11.04 8.69 -1.86
C LEU A 142 -12.42 8.86 -1.20
N ALA A 143 -13.13 7.76 -0.94
CA ALA A 143 -14.49 7.78 -0.39
C ALA A 143 -14.59 8.46 1.00
N ASP A 144 -13.52 8.39 1.81
CA ASP A 144 -13.39 9.10 3.07
C ASP A 144 -12.62 10.41 2.82
N PRO A 145 -13.20 11.59 3.11
CA PRO A 145 -12.55 12.88 2.85
C PRO A 145 -11.38 13.16 3.78
N ASP A 146 -11.32 12.49 4.94
CA ASP A 146 -10.40 12.87 6.01
C ASP A 146 -8.99 12.34 5.80
N LEU A 147 -8.02 13.24 5.94
CA LEU A 147 -6.62 12.91 6.06
C LEU A 147 -6.31 12.51 7.50
N LYS A 148 -5.78 11.30 7.70
CA LYS A 148 -5.53 10.73 9.02
C LYS A 148 -4.04 10.71 9.34
N GLY A 149 -3.65 11.16 10.54
CA GLY A 149 -2.31 10.96 11.05
C GLY A 149 -2.02 9.46 11.22
N PHE A 150 -0.87 9.00 10.75
CA PHE A 150 -0.50 7.60 10.90
C PHE A 150 0.12 7.38 12.29
N PRO A 151 -0.32 6.37 13.05
CA PRO A 151 0.16 6.15 14.42
C PRO A 151 1.61 5.68 14.47
N PRO A 152 2.31 5.90 15.61
CA PRO A 152 3.72 5.54 15.75
C PRO A 152 3.99 4.03 15.82
N SER A 153 2.98 3.23 16.14
CA SER A 153 3.07 1.77 16.17
C SER A 153 2.28 1.17 15.02
N TRP A 154 2.84 0.16 14.36
CA TRP A 154 2.18 -0.50 13.24
C TRP A 154 2.65 -1.94 13.08
N VAL A 155 1.86 -2.71 12.34
CA VAL A 155 2.20 -4.05 11.87
C VAL A 155 2.03 -4.15 10.37
N VAL A 156 2.70 -5.13 9.77
CA VAL A 156 2.65 -5.41 8.33
C VAL A 156 2.11 -6.82 8.11
N VAL A 157 1.08 -6.94 7.27
CA VAL A 157 0.43 -8.20 6.94
C VAL A 157 0.77 -8.56 5.49
N PRO A 158 1.45 -9.68 5.21
CA PRO A 158 1.70 -10.11 3.85
C PRO A 158 0.40 -10.61 3.18
N LEU A 159 0.16 -10.14 1.95
CA LEU A 159 -0.94 -10.61 1.10
C LEU A 159 -0.40 -11.57 0.05
N TYR A 160 -0.96 -12.79 -0.01
CA TYR A 160 -0.48 -13.85 -0.88
C TYR A 160 -1.29 -13.97 -2.16
N VAL A 161 -0.59 -14.36 -3.23
CA VAL A 161 -1.19 -14.78 -4.51
C VAL A 161 -0.55 -16.06 -4.98
N GLN A 162 -1.21 -16.79 -5.86
CA GLN A 162 -0.61 -17.91 -6.58
C GLN A 162 0.24 -17.36 -7.74
N ALA A 163 1.51 -17.70 -7.77
CA ALA A 163 2.43 -17.26 -8.80
C ALA A 163 3.35 -18.40 -9.26
N ARG A 164 3.75 -18.38 -10.54
CA ARG A 164 4.59 -19.41 -11.12
C ARG A 164 6.07 -19.08 -10.92
N GLN A 165 6.83 -20.03 -10.41
CA GLN A 165 8.29 -19.92 -10.35
C GLN A 165 8.88 -20.12 -11.74
N PRO A 166 9.67 -19.18 -12.28
CA PRO A 166 10.23 -19.29 -13.65
C PRO A 166 11.13 -20.52 -13.84
N ILE A 167 11.96 -20.84 -12.83
CA ILE A 167 12.95 -21.91 -12.90
C ILE A 167 12.30 -23.30 -12.84
N THR A 168 11.40 -23.52 -11.87
CA THR A 168 10.82 -24.85 -11.61
C THR A 168 9.51 -25.08 -12.34
N GLY A 169 8.88 -24.02 -12.84
CA GLY A 169 7.55 -24.05 -13.44
C GLY A 169 6.41 -24.30 -12.45
N LYS A 170 6.71 -24.49 -11.15
CA LYS A 170 5.70 -24.77 -10.12
C LYS A 170 4.94 -23.50 -9.74
N THR A 171 3.64 -23.67 -9.43
CA THR A 171 2.82 -22.63 -8.83
C THR A 171 2.99 -22.68 -7.31
N VAL A 172 3.27 -21.54 -6.71
CA VAL A 172 3.52 -21.38 -5.27
C VAL A 172 2.76 -20.19 -4.72
N ALA A 173 2.46 -20.23 -3.41
CA ALA A 173 2.03 -19.04 -2.70
C ALA A 173 3.19 -18.04 -2.63
N ALA A 174 2.96 -16.82 -3.05
CA ALA A 174 3.97 -15.76 -3.11
C ALA A 174 3.39 -14.45 -2.56
N VAL A 175 4.18 -13.70 -1.80
CA VAL A 175 3.77 -12.39 -1.29
C VAL A 175 3.62 -11.42 -2.46
N SER A 176 2.41 -10.92 -2.67
CA SER A 176 2.12 -9.89 -3.69
C SER A 176 2.39 -8.51 -3.14
N PHE A 177 1.59 -8.11 -2.16
CA PHE A 177 1.64 -6.82 -1.49
C PHE A 177 1.80 -6.99 0.02
N LEU A 178 2.17 -5.91 0.68
CA LEU A 178 2.13 -5.79 2.12
C LEU A 178 0.99 -4.86 2.50
N GLN A 179 0.10 -5.31 3.38
CA GLN A 179 -0.90 -4.46 4.01
C GLN A 179 -0.30 -3.83 5.26
N LEU A 180 -0.59 -2.56 5.48
CA LEU A 180 -0.11 -1.78 6.60
C LEU A 180 -1.27 -1.48 7.55
N VAL A 181 -1.09 -1.77 8.83
CA VAL A 181 -2.06 -1.50 9.88
C VAL A 181 -1.40 -0.72 10.99
N GLY A 182 -1.85 0.51 11.19
CA GLY A 182 -1.42 1.37 12.30
C GLY A 182 -2.22 1.05 13.58
N ILE A 183 -1.53 0.93 14.71
CA ILE A 183 -2.16 0.60 16.00
C ILE A 183 -2.35 1.89 16.79
N THR A 184 -3.60 2.21 17.17
CA THR A 184 -3.91 3.38 17.99
C THR A 184 -4.02 3.01 19.47
N ASN A 185 -4.23 4.02 20.31
CA ASN A 185 -4.54 3.81 21.73
C ASN A 185 -6.04 3.80 22.01
N ASP A 186 -6.88 4.03 20.99
CA ASP A 186 -8.31 4.14 21.15
C ASP A 186 -9.00 2.77 21.17
N ARG A 187 -10.21 2.70 21.72
CA ARG A 187 -11.07 1.52 21.74
C ARG A 187 -12.37 1.79 21.00
N ASP A 188 -12.89 0.78 20.33
CA ASP A 188 -14.21 0.79 19.69
C ASP A 188 -15.09 -0.27 20.37
N PRO A 189 -15.94 0.08 21.36
CA PRO A 189 -16.80 -0.88 22.04
C PRO A 189 -17.88 -1.48 21.13
N ASP A 190 -18.22 -0.80 20.05
CA ASP A 190 -19.32 -1.19 19.16
C ASP A 190 -18.85 -2.01 17.93
N TRP A 191 -17.61 -2.46 17.91
CA TRP A 191 -17.04 -3.13 16.73
C TRP A 191 -17.84 -4.38 16.29
N ARG A 192 -18.43 -5.13 17.25
CA ARG A 192 -19.22 -6.34 16.90
C ARG A 192 -20.48 -6.02 16.13
N SER A 193 -21.12 -4.89 16.39
CA SER A 193 -22.34 -4.46 15.68
C SER A 193 -22.08 -4.11 14.21
N ARG A 194 -20.82 -3.87 13.84
CA ARG A 194 -20.37 -3.51 12.48
C ARG A 194 -19.93 -4.71 11.65
N LEU A 195 -19.88 -5.91 12.23
CA LEU A 195 -19.62 -7.13 11.48
C LEU A 195 -20.82 -7.47 10.59
N PRO A 196 -20.61 -7.93 9.35
CA PRO A 196 -21.69 -8.51 8.55
C PRO A 196 -22.33 -9.64 9.35
N GLN A 197 -23.65 -9.56 9.53
CA GLN A 197 -24.41 -10.69 10.06
C GLN A 197 -24.43 -11.74 8.96
N GLY A 198 -23.67 -12.86 9.16
CA GLY A 198 -23.56 -13.99 8.22
C GLY A 198 -24.89 -14.74 8.04
#